data_06a91a2fa6c5d8ed38ba118aeb04ae4f
#
_entry.id   06a91a2fa6c5d8ed38ba118aeb04ae4f
#
_cell.length_a   1.000
_cell.length_b   1.000
_cell.length_c   1.000
_cell.angle_alpha   90.00
_cell.angle_beta   90.00
_cell.angle_gamma   90.00
#
_symmetry.space_group_name_H-M   'P 1'
#
loop_
_entity.id
_entity.type
_entity.pdbx_description
1 polymer ?
#
loop_
_entity_poly.entity_id
_entity_poly.type
_entity_poly.pdbx_seq_one_letter_code
_entity_poly.pdbx_strand_id
1 'polypeptide(L)' 'MEEIRLVNRAKWILIEQLKMTEAEAHRHIEKQAMDRCVSKKEIAFGIINTYT' A
#
# COMPACT_ATOMS: atom_id res chain seq x y z
N MET A 1 -7.40 6.82 -12.70
CA MET A 1 -7.91 6.17 -11.52
C MET A 1 -7.25 4.87 -11.15
N GLU A 2 -6.29 4.42 -11.96
CA GLU A 2 -5.57 3.20 -11.65
C GLU A 2 -4.80 3.28 -10.34
N GLU A 3 -4.24 4.46 -10.06
CA GLU A 3 -3.49 4.64 -8.83
C GLU A 3 -4.35 4.40 -7.59
N ILE A 4 -5.57 4.90 -7.60
CA ILE A 4 -6.47 4.72 -6.47
C ILE A 4 -6.81 3.24 -6.29
N ARG A 5 -7.03 2.53 -7.38
CA ARG A 5 -7.34 1.11 -7.33
C ARG A 5 -6.16 0.32 -6.76
N LEU A 6 -4.96 0.63 -7.22
CA LEU A 6 -3.77 -0.07 -6.76
C LEU A 6 -3.53 0.17 -5.27
N VAL A 7 -3.66 1.43 -4.84
CA VAL A 7 -3.47 1.77 -3.43
C VAL A 7 -4.52 1.09 -2.56
N ASN A 8 -5.77 1.08 -3.01
CA ASN A 8 -6.83 0.41 -2.26
C ASN A 8 -6.57 -1.09 -2.15
N ARG A 9 -6.12 -1.71 -3.23
CA ARG A 9 -5.81 -3.13 -3.22
C ARG A 9 -4.67 -3.43 -2.25
N ALA A 10 -3.63 -2.60 -2.27
CA ALA A 10 -2.52 -2.76 -1.36
C ALA A 10 -2.96 -2.61 0.09
N LYS A 11 -3.84 -1.65 0.36
CA LYS A 11 -4.38 -1.46 1.70
C LYS A 11 -5.11 -2.73 2.19
N TRP A 12 -5.94 -3.30 1.33
CA TRP A 12 -6.66 -4.52 1.68
C TRP A 12 -5.70 -5.67 2.01
N ILE A 13 -4.64 -5.79 1.23
CA ILE A 13 -3.64 -6.82 1.47
C ILE A 13 -3.00 -6.63 2.84
N LEU A 14 -2.63 -5.40 3.17
CA LEU A 14 -2.03 -5.10 4.47
C LEU A 14 -3.00 -5.40 5.61
N ILE A 15 -4.25 -5.06 5.42
CA ILE A 15 -5.26 -5.31 6.44
C ILE A 15 -5.43 -6.82 6.67
N GLU A 16 -5.50 -7.58 5.61
CA GLU A 16 -5.71 -9.02 5.72
C GLU A 16 -4.47 -9.79 6.15
N GLN A 17 -3.32 -9.45 5.58
CA GLN A 17 -2.09 -10.21 5.85
C GLN A 17 -1.40 -9.79 7.14
N LEU A 18 -1.38 -8.49 7.43
CA LEU A 18 -0.67 -7.95 8.57
C LEU A 18 -1.59 -7.50 9.69
N LYS A 19 -2.89 -7.70 9.53
CA LYS A 19 -3.89 -7.33 10.54
C LYS A 19 -3.84 -5.86 10.91
N MET A 20 -3.51 -5.02 9.96
CA MET A 20 -3.51 -3.58 10.16
C MET A 20 -4.91 -3.02 10.06
N THR A 21 -5.15 -1.89 10.72
CA THR A 21 -6.39 -1.15 10.50
C THR A 21 -6.26 -0.39 9.18
N GLU A 22 -7.38 0.09 8.65
CA GLU A 22 -7.36 0.87 7.42
C GLU A 22 -6.46 2.10 7.55
N ALA A 23 -6.54 2.79 8.69
CA ALA A 23 -5.70 3.96 8.93
C ALA A 23 -4.21 3.59 8.95
N GLU A 24 -3.89 2.47 9.59
CA GLU A 24 -2.51 2.02 9.65
C GLU A 24 -1.98 1.63 8.28
N ALA A 25 -2.79 0.95 7.49
CA ALA A 25 -2.38 0.55 6.15
C ALA A 25 -2.13 1.76 5.27
N HIS A 26 -3.02 2.75 5.35
CA HIS A 26 -2.87 3.98 4.59
C HIS A 26 -1.58 4.71 4.98
N ARG A 27 -1.35 4.84 6.28
CA ARG A 27 -0.14 5.50 6.78
C ARG A 27 1.11 4.75 6.37
N HIS A 28 1.07 3.43 6.40
CA HIS A 28 2.20 2.60 5.99
C HIS A 28 2.60 2.90 4.55
N ILE A 29 1.61 2.95 3.66
CA ILE A 29 1.88 3.23 2.25
C ILE A 29 2.46 4.64 2.08
N GLU A 30 1.87 5.63 2.75
CA GLU A 30 2.37 7.00 2.66
C GLU A 30 3.80 7.12 3.17
N LYS A 31 4.08 6.52 4.31
CA LYS A 31 5.40 6.59 4.91
C LYS A 31 6.45 5.92 4.02
N GLN A 32 6.13 4.76 3.47
CA GLN A 32 7.06 4.07 2.59
C GLN A 32 7.33 4.89 1.33
N ALA A 33 6.29 5.50 0.77
CA ALA A 33 6.47 6.33 -0.41
C ALA A 33 7.38 7.52 -0.11
N MET A 34 7.21 8.16 1.03
CA MET A 34 8.06 9.27 1.42
C MET A 34 9.49 8.83 1.67
N ASP A 35 9.67 7.73 2.40
CA ASP A 35 11.01 7.23 2.73
C ASP A 35 11.80 6.88 1.48
N ARG A 36 11.13 6.32 0.48
CA ARG A 36 11.80 5.90 -0.76
C ARG A 36 11.76 6.96 -1.84
N CYS A 37 11.09 8.06 -1.59
CA CYS A 37 10.93 9.14 -2.57
C CYS A 37 10.30 8.62 -3.87
N VAL A 38 9.31 7.76 -3.74
CA VAL A 38 8.58 7.21 -4.88
C VAL A 38 7.10 7.47 -4.71
N SER A 39 6.33 7.20 -5.74
CA SER A 39 4.89 7.42 -5.69
C SER A 39 4.22 6.30 -4.88
N LYS A 40 3.03 6.60 -4.38
CA LYS A 40 2.23 5.59 -3.67
C LYS A 40 1.92 4.40 -4.57
N LYS A 41 1.76 4.66 -5.87
CA LYS A 41 1.52 3.63 -6.85
C LYS A 41 2.64 2.59 -6.86
N GLU A 42 3.87 3.05 -6.77
CA GLU A 42 5.02 2.14 -6.75
C GLU A 42 5.03 1.28 -5.50
N ILE A 43 4.72 1.88 -4.37
CA ILE A 43 4.64 1.14 -3.12
C ILE A 43 3.52 0.10 -3.21
N ALA A 44 2.38 0.48 -3.78
CA ALA A 44 1.26 -0.43 -3.93
C ALA A 44 1.64 -1.63 -4.82
N PHE A 45 2.33 -1.39 -5.92
CA PHE A 45 2.80 -2.46 -6.77
C PHE A 45 3.71 -3.42 -6.02
N GLY A 46 4.62 -2.88 -5.22
CA GLY A 46 5.53 -3.70 -4.42
C GLY A 46 4.77 -4.59 -3.44
N ILE A 47 3.78 -4.02 -2.78
CA ILE A 47 2.98 -4.77 -1.82
C ILE A 47 2.20 -5.88 -2.54
N ILE A 48 1.55 -5.54 -3.65
CA ILE A 48 0.77 -6.51 -4.41
C ILE A 48 1.65 -7.66 -4.89
N ASN A 49 2.83 -7.34 -5.41
CA ASN A 49 3.76 -8.36 -5.87
C ASN A 49 4.28 -9.24 -4.75
N THR A 50 4.49 -8.66 -3.58
CA THR A 50 5.04 -9.39 -2.44
C THR A 50 4.05 -10.44 -1.92
N TYR A 51 2.77 -10.10 -1.93
CA TYR A 51 1.75 -10.96 -1.33
C TYR A 51 0.88 -11.70 -2.35
N THR A 52 1.20 -11.63 -3.61
CA THR A 52 0.43 -12.36 -4.64
C THR A 52 0.98 -13.76 -4.94
#